data_3636db1ce98898b8f2a7d032839c2569
#
_entry.id   3636db1ce98898b8f2a7d032839c2569
#
_cell.length_a   1.000
_cell.length_b   1.000
_cell.length_c   1.000
_cell.angle_alpha   90.00
_cell.angle_beta   90.00
_cell.angle_gamma   90.00
#
_symmetry.space_group_name_H-M   'P 1'
#
loop_
_entity.id
_entity.type
_entity.pdbx_description
1 polymer ?
#
loop_
_entity_poly.entity_id
_entity_poly.type
_entity_poly.pdbx_seq_one_letter_code
_entity_poly.pdbx_strand_id
1 'polypeptide(L)'
;MERAPRGSRAKNSNHCQRFSYICLKFTLITYSTFFWLIGGFILCIGIYAEVERQKYKTLQGAFLAPAIILILLGILMFVVSFIGVLASLRDNLCLLKVFLYTLAIVLILELLGGVVALIFRNQTLDFINKNIRKGIKNYYDDLDFKNIMDFVQEEFKCCGAEDFTDWSTNMYHNCKGRATGPLACGVPYSCCIRNKTDVANTMCGYKTLNQDRFSVLYIIYVGGCTDAVLNWFLGHYAVMAGLLLGIIAPQCFPNLSSHRTLLTSQEYE
;
A
#
# COMPACT_ATOMS: atom_id res chain seq x y z
N MET A 1 -66.83 -7.02 3.78
CA MET A 1 -65.47 -7.50 3.52
C MET A 1 -64.89 -6.68 2.40
N GLU A 2 -64.16 -5.69 2.76
CA GLU A 2 -63.60 -4.64 1.90
C GLU A 2 -62.21 -5.09 1.40
N ARG A 3 -62.05 -5.31 0.07
CA ARG A 3 -60.77 -5.65 -0.54
C ARG A 3 -59.95 -4.39 -0.70
N ALA A 4 -58.91 -4.26 0.09
CA ALA A 4 -57.90 -3.19 -0.06
C ALA A 4 -57.26 -3.20 -1.45
N PRO A 5 -56.97 -2.03 -2.06
CA PRO A 5 -56.46 -1.91 -3.44
C PRO A 5 -55.02 -2.39 -3.56
N ARG A 6 -54.81 -3.46 -4.25
CA ARG A 6 -53.47 -4.09 -4.58
C ARG A 6 -52.57 -3.19 -5.46
N GLY A 7 -53.11 -2.11 -6.05
CA GLY A 7 -52.40 -1.28 -7.03
C GLY A 7 -51.35 -0.30 -6.46
N SER A 8 -51.45 0.07 -5.21
CA SER A 8 -50.58 1.10 -4.62
C SER A 8 -49.20 0.57 -4.18
N ARG A 9 -49.14 -0.72 -3.77
CA ARG A 9 -47.88 -1.35 -3.30
C ARG A 9 -46.92 -1.68 -4.44
N ALA A 10 -47.41 -2.07 -5.61
CA ALA A 10 -46.60 -2.40 -6.79
C ALA A 10 -45.94 -1.14 -7.39
N LYS A 11 -46.63 0.01 -7.42
CA LYS A 11 -46.12 1.25 -7.98
C LYS A 11 -45.02 1.86 -7.11
N ASN A 12 -45.09 1.70 -5.80
CA ASN A 12 -44.07 2.20 -4.85
C ASN A 12 -42.80 1.31 -4.84
N SER A 13 -42.95 0.01 -5.09
CA SER A 13 -41.84 -0.95 -5.23
C SER A 13 -40.97 -0.60 -6.45
N ASN A 14 -41.60 -0.30 -7.59
CA ASN A 14 -40.91 0.04 -8.84
C ASN A 14 -40.14 1.37 -8.74
N HIS A 15 -40.64 2.36 -7.97
CA HIS A 15 -39.96 3.64 -7.75
C HIS A 15 -38.74 3.49 -6.87
N CYS A 16 -38.81 2.69 -5.81
CA CYS A 16 -37.69 2.41 -4.91
C CYS A 16 -36.58 1.62 -5.61
N GLN A 17 -36.94 0.63 -6.43
CA GLN A 17 -35.99 -0.15 -7.24
C GLN A 17 -35.28 0.72 -8.28
N ARG A 18 -36.01 1.60 -8.98
CA ARG A 18 -35.42 2.51 -9.97
C ARG A 18 -34.50 3.53 -9.33
N PHE A 19 -34.86 4.06 -8.17
CA PHE A 19 -34.01 4.98 -7.40
C PHE A 19 -32.74 4.28 -6.92
N SER A 20 -32.86 3.07 -6.39
CA SER A 20 -31.70 2.26 -5.95
C SER A 20 -30.75 1.97 -7.12
N TYR A 21 -31.27 1.62 -8.30
CA TYR A 21 -30.47 1.41 -9.50
C TYR A 21 -29.70 2.66 -9.92
N ILE A 22 -30.35 3.83 -9.93
CA ILE A 22 -29.71 5.11 -10.28
C ILE A 22 -28.61 5.45 -9.29
N CYS A 23 -28.86 5.34 -7.98
CA CYS A 23 -27.87 5.57 -6.94
C CYS A 23 -26.66 4.65 -7.09
N LEU A 24 -26.88 3.35 -7.32
CA LEU A 24 -25.79 2.38 -7.54
C LEU A 24 -24.98 2.72 -8.78
N LYS A 25 -25.64 3.09 -9.87
CA LYS A 25 -24.97 3.50 -11.11
C LYS A 25 -24.07 4.74 -10.88
N PHE A 26 -24.59 5.77 -10.24
CA PHE A 26 -23.80 6.97 -9.90
C PHE A 26 -22.63 6.64 -8.98
N THR A 27 -22.83 5.82 -7.95
CA THR A 27 -21.78 5.40 -7.04
C THR A 27 -20.68 4.65 -7.79
N LEU A 28 -21.05 3.73 -8.67
CA LEU A 28 -20.08 2.98 -9.49
C LEU A 28 -19.29 3.88 -10.44
N ILE A 29 -19.95 4.84 -11.10
CA ILE A 29 -19.26 5.79 -11.99
C ILE A 29 -18.27 6.63 -11.20
N THR A 30 -18.70 7.21 -10.08
CA THR A 30 -17.84 8.07 -9.24
C THR A 30 -16.65 7.30 -8.71
N TYR A 31 -16.89 6.09 -8.17
CA TYR A 31 -15.84 5.22 -7.64
C TYR A 31 -14.85 4.81 -8.73
N SER A 32 -15.34 4.28 -9.86
CA SER A 32 -14.49 3.86 -10.97
C SER A 32 -13.68 5.02 -11.55
N THR A 33 -14.28 6.22 -11.67
CA THR A 33 -13.58 7.42 -12.19
C THR A 33 -12.46 7.84 -11.23
N PHE A 34 -12.73 7.82 -9.92
CA PHE A 34 -11.73 8.14 -8.90
C PHE A 34 -10.53 7.20 -8.97
N PHE A 35 -10.76 5.88 -9.04
CA PHE A 35 -9.67 4.89 -9.16
C PHE A 35 -8.99 4.93 -10.53
N TRP A 36 -9.68 5.31 -11.59
CA TRP A 36 -9.08 5.50 -12.90
C TRP A 36 -8.07 6.67 -12.90
N LEU A 37 -8.42 7.77 -12.25
CA LEU A 37 -7.50 8.92 -12.09
C LEU A 37 -6.30 8.55 -11.22
N ILE A 38 -6.51 7.84 -10.11
CA ILE A 38 -5.42 7.37 -9.23
C ILE A 38 -4.51 6.39 -9.99
N GLY A 39 -5.08 5.43 -10.71
CA GLY A 39 -4.31 4.48 -11.53
C GLY A 39 -3.45 5.17 -12.58
N GLY A 40 -4.01 6.19 -13.26
CA GLY A 40 -3.25 7.04 -14.19
C GLY A 40 -2.11 7.80 -13.51
N PHE A 41 -2.35 8.35 -12.33
CA PHE A 41 -1.33 9.07 -11.56
C PHE A 41 -0.19 8.14 -11.10
N ILE A 42 -0.53 6.97 -10.57
CA ILE A 42 0.47 5.94 -10.16
C ILE A 42 1.29 5.49 -11.36
N LEU A 43 0.64 5.28 -12.51
CA LEU A 43 1.32 4.90 -13.75
C LEU A 43 2.30 5.98 -14.20
N CYS A 44 1.91 7.26 -14.16
CA CYS A 44 2.79 8.38 -14.50
C CYS A 44 4.00 8.45 -13.56
N ILE A 45 3.81 8.28 -12.25
CA ILE A 45 4.91 8.25 -11.28
C ILE A 45 5.84 7.06 -11.57
N GLY A 46 5.30 5.87 -11.81
CA GLY A 46 6.09 4.68 -12.12
C GLY A 46 6.94 4.84 -13.37
N ILE A 47 6.36 5.42 -14.45
CA ILE A 47 7.09 5.71 -15.69
C ILE A 47 8.16 6.78 -15.45
N TYR A 48 7.84 7.85 -14.72
CA TYR A 48 8.80 8.90 -14.38
C TYR A 48 9.99 8.35 -13.61
N ALA A 49 9.74 7.56 -12.56
CA ALA A 49 10.77 6.91 -11.76
C ALA A 49 11.67 5.98 -12.61
N GLU A 50 11.10 5.23 -13.55
CA GLU A 50 11.86 4.35 -14.43
C GLU A 50 12.72 5.15 -15.44
N VAL A 51 12.20 6.25 -15.99
CA VAL A 51 12.95 7.12 -16.92
C VAL A 51 14.12 7.80 -16.23
N GLU A 52 13.89 8.36 -15.02
CA GLU A 52 14.98 8.99 -14.24
C GLU A 52 16.04 7.96 -13.85
N ARG A 53 15.64 6.76 -13.46
CA ARG A 53 16.56 5.66 -13.14
C ARG A 53 17.46 5.29 -14.35
N GLN A 54 16.91 5.28 -15.56
CA GLN A 54 17.69 4.95 -16.77
C GLN A 54 18.71 6.03 -17.14
N LYS A 55 18.47 7.30 -16.79
CA LYS A 55 19.46 8.39 -16.99
C LYS A 55 20.70 8.19 -16.10
N TYR A 56 20.52 7.68 -14.90
CA TYR A 56 21.61 7.43 -13.94
C TYR A 56 22.08 5.97 -13.99
N LYS A 57 22.64 5.54 -15.14
CA LYS A 57 23.05 4.15 -15.45
C LYS A 57 24.03 3.47 -14.50
N THR A 58 24.46 4.10 -13.42
CA THR A 58 25.40 3.57 -12.42
C THR A 58 24.78 2.56 -11.44
N LEU A 59 23.44 2.41 -11.42
CA LEU A 59 22.71 1.61 -10.45
C LEU A 59 22.11 0.34 -11.06
N GLN A 60 22.98 -0.50 -11.63
CA GLN A 60 22.54 -1.83 -12.10
C GLN A 60 22.29 -2.78 -10.92
N GLY A 61 21.04 -3.19 -10.74
CA GLY A 61 20.72 -4.51 -10.23
C GLY A 61 19.87 -4.67 -8.97
N ALA A 62 19.72 -3.68 -8.08
CA ALA A 62 19.06 -3.95 -6.80
C ALA A 62 17.58 -3.55 -6.72
N PHE A 63 17.11 -2.57 -7.53
CA PHE A 63 15.79 -1.95 -7.39
C PHE A 63 14.96 -1.89 -8.67
N LEU A 64 15.07 -2.91 -9.51
CA LEU A 64 14.16 -3.10 -10.65
C LEU A 64 12.70 -3.31 -10.18
N ALA A 65 12.52 -3.79 -8.97
CA ALA A 65 11.23 -4.21 -8.46
C ALA A 65 10.23 -3.08 -8.15
N PRO A 66 10.55 -1.98 -7.42
CA PRO A 66 9.53 -1.02 -7.02
C PRO A 66 8.92 -0.24 -8.18
N ALA A 67 9.73 0.29 -9.10
CA ALA A 67 9.23 1.05 -10.24
C ALA A 67 8.39 0.18 -11.19
N ILE A 68 8.86 -1.03 -11.48
CA ILE A 68 8.10 -1.99 -12.30
C ILE A 68 6.80 -2.39 -11.62
N ILE A 69 6.81 -2.64 -10.31
CA ILE A 69 5.58 -2.95 -9.55
C ILE A 69 4.60 -1.79 -9.64
N LEU A 70 5.04 -0.54 -9.47
CA LEU A 70 4.18 0.65 -9.60
C LEU A 70 3.59 0.76 -11.01
N ILE A 71 4.38 0.53 -12.06
CA ILE A 71 3.90 0.53 -13.44
C ILE A 71 2.84 -0.56 -13.65
N LEU A 72 3.11 -1.78 -13.23
CA LEU A 72 2.17 -2.90 -13.37
C LEU A 72 0.87 -2.67 -12.60
N LEU A 73 0.95 -2.20 -11.35
CA LEU A 73 -0.20 -1.83 -10.53
C LEU A 73 -0.98 -0.66 -11.17
N GLY A 74 -0.28 0.37 -11.63
CA GLY A 74 -0.87 1.51 -12.31
C GLY A 74 -1.63 1.11 -13.58
N ILE A 75 -1.04 0.25 -14.42
CA ILE A 75 -1.70 -0.29 -15.63
C ILE A 75 -2.95 -1.09 -15.23
N LEU A 76 -2.82 -2.01 -14.28
CA LEU A 76 -3.93 -2.85 -13.85
C LEU A 76 -5.09 -2.02 -13.31
N MET A 77 -4.82 -1.08 -12.39
CA MET A 77 -5.83 -0.17 -11.85
C MET A 77 -6.47 0.70 -12.92
N PHE A 78 -5.67 1.27 -13.82
CA PHE A 78 -6.16 2.12 -14.92
C PHE A 78 -7.09 1.35 -15.84
N VAL A 79 -6.70 0.17 -16.30
CA VAL A 79 -7.49 -0.64 -17.25
C VAL A 79 -8.78 -1.14 -16.60
N VAL A 80 -8.71 -1.71 -15.40
CA VAL A 80 -9.90 -2.25 -14.70
C VAL A 80 -10.90 -1.13 -14.40
N SER A 81 -10.43 0.01 -13.89
CA SER A 81 -11.29 1.14 -13.57
C SER A 81 -11.90 1.77 -14.83
N PHE A 82 -11.14 1.84 -15.93
CA PHE A 82 -11.64 2.30 -17.24
C PHE A 82 -12.76 1.42 -17.76
N ILE A 83 -12.61 0.08 -17.67
CA ILE A 83 -13.68 -0.87 -18.00
C ILE A 83 -14.91 -0.62 -17.12
N GLY A 84 -14.73 -0.34 -15.82
CA GLY A 84 -15.82 -0.01 -14.91
C GLY A 84 -16.58 1.25 -15.30
N VAL A 85 -15.86 2.32 -15.69
CA VAL A 85 -16.47 3.56 -16.21
C VAL A 85 -17.26 3.28 -17.48
N LEU A 86 -16.68 2.57 -18.45
CA LEU A 86 -17.36 2.25 -19.71
C LEU A 86 -18.58 1.36 -19.51
N ALA A 87 -18.50 0.36 -18.63
CA ALA A 87 -19.60 -0.53 -18.30
C ALA A 87 -20.78 0.23 -17.72
N SER A 88 -20.50 1.19 -16.83
CA SER A 88 -21.53 2.00 -16.16
C SER A 88 -22.16 3.04 -17.10
N LEU A 89 -21.37 3.61 -18.03
CA LEU A 89 -21.86 4.62 -18.97
C LEU A 89 -22.68 4.02 -20.11
N ARG A 90 -22.26 2.87 -20.65
CA ARG A 90 -22.88 2.27 -21.84
C ARG A 90 -24.03 1.30 -21.52
N ASP A 91 -24.36 1.07 -20.26
CA ASP A 91 -25.37 0.09 -19.81
C ASP A 91 -25.20 -1.31 -20.46
N ASN A 92 -23.96 -1.68 -20.76
CA ASN A 92 -23.65 -2.94 -21.41
C ASN A 92 -23.51 -4.06 -20.37
N LEU A 93 -24.49 -4.95 -20.32
CA LEU A 93 -24.53 -6.05 -19.35
C LEU A 93 -23.31 -6.99 -19.45
N CYS A 94 -22.76 -7.19 -20.65
CA CYS A 94 -21.57 -8.02 -20.82
C CYS A 94 -20.35 -7.39 -20.15
N LEU A 95 -20.11 -6.09 -20.41
CA LEU A 95 -19.01 -5.34 -19.82
C LEU A 95 -19.12 -5.25 -18.29
N LEU A 96 -20.35 -5.05 -17.79
CA LEU A 96 -20.64 -5.03 -16.37
C LEU A 96 -20.34 -6.38 -15.71
N LYS A 97 -20.72 -7.50 -16.34
CA LYS A 97 -20.40 -8.85 -15.86
C LYS A 97 -18.88 -9.08 -15.79
N VAL A 98 -18.15 -8.72 -16.86
CA VAL A 98 -16.68 -8.84 -16.89
C VAL A 98 -16.05 -8.02 -15.75
N PHE A 99 -16.47 -6.78 -15.55
CA PHE A 99 -15.98 -5.93 -14.46
C PHE A 99 -16.23 -6.54 -13.08
N LEU A 100 -17.46 -7.05 -12.83
CA LEU A 100 -17.83 -7.69 -11.57
C LEU A 100 -17.04 -8.98 -11.31
N TYR A 101 -16.84 -9.81 -12.33
CA TYR A 101 -16.00 -11.01 -12.19
C TYR A 101 -14.55 -10.65 -11.87
N THR A 102 -14.01 -9.62 -12.52
CA THR A 102 -12.66 -9.14 -12.22
C THR A 102 -12.53 -8.67 -10.76
N LEU A 103 -13.48 -7.86 -10.27
CA LEU A 103 -13.50 -7.44 -8.87
C LEU A 103 -13.65 -8.61 -7.89
N ALA A 104 -14.49 -9.60 -8.22
CA ALA A 104 -14.64 -10.80 -7.38
C ALA A 104 -13.36 -11.63 -7.30
N ILE A 105 -12.66 -11.79 -8.42
CA ILE A 105 -11.35 -12.48 -8.45
C ILE A 105 -10.31 -11.72 -7.62
N VAL A 106 -10.23 -10.40 -7.78
CA VAL A 106 -9.30 -9.56 -6.99
C VAL A 106 -9.60 -9.69 -5.50
N LEU A 107 -10.86 -9.61 -5.09
CA LEU A 107 -11.28 -9.77 -3.70
C LEU A 107 -10.85 -11.15 -3.13
N ILE A 108 -11.06 -12.23 -3.88
CA ILE A 108 -10.64 -13.56 -3.45
C ILE A 108 -9.11 -13.62 -3.28
N LEU A 109 -8.36 -13.05 -4.22
CA LEU A 109 -6.89 -13.01 -4.14
C LEU A 109 -6.40 -12.17 -2.96
N GLU A 110 -7.04 -11.04 -2.65
CA GLU A 110 -6.74 -10.22 -1.47
C GLU A 110 -6.98 -11.00 -0.16
N LEU A 111 -8.10 -11.69 -0.04
CA LEU A 111 -8.42 -12.50 1.14
C LEU A 111 -7.44 -13.67 1.29
N LEU A 112 -7.14 -14.40 0.22
CA LEU A 112 -6.17 -15.50 0.24
C LEU A 112 -4.77 -14.99 0.60
N GLY A 113 -4.33 -13.88 0.00
CA GLY A 113 -3.04 -13.25 0.31
C GLY A 113 -2.95 -12.83 1.78
N GLY A 114 -4.02 -12.23 2.32
CA GLY A 114 -4.10 -11.88 3.73
C GLY A 114 -3.99 -13.09 4.66
N VAL A 115 -4.72 -14.17 4.37
CA VAL A 115 -4.66 -15.42 5.15
C VAL A 115 -3.26 -16.04 5.09
N VAL A 116 -2.64 -16.10 3.91
CA VAL A 116 -1.28 -16.61 3.73
C VAL A 116 -0.28 -15.77 4.52
N ALA A 117 -0.38 -14.43 4.46
CA ALA A 117 0.49 -13.53 5.22
C ALA A 117 0.34 -13.72 6.75
N LEU A 118 -0.87 -14.02 7.24
CA LEU A 118 -1.11 -14.29 8.65
C LEU A 118 -0.54 -15.65 9.09
N ILE A 119 -0.74 -16.70 8.28
CA ILE A 119 -0.23 -18.05 8.58
C ILE A 119 1.31 -18.05 8.57
N PHE A 120 1.90 -17.40 7.57
CA PHE A 120 3.36 -17.33 7.39
C PHE A 120 3.96 -16.02 7.90
N ARG A 121 3.40 -15.47 9.01
CA ARG A 121 3.80 -14.17 9.55
C ARG A 121 5.32 -14.04 9.73
N ASN A 122 5.96 -15.03 10.35
CA ASN A 122 7.39 -14.97 10.64
C ASN A 122 8.23 -14.97 9.37
N GLN A 123 7.87 -15.80 8.38
CA GLN A 123 8.55 -15.84 7.08
C GLN A 123 8.34 -14.54 6.30
N THR A 124 7.15 -13.95 6.41
CA THR A 124 6.84 -12.66 5.77
C THR A 124 7.69 -11.54 6.39
N LEU A 125 7.81 -11.49 7.72
CA LEU A 125 8.64 -10.50 8.41
C LEU A 125 10.13 -10.69 8.08
N ASP A 126 10.62 -11.93 8.07
CA ASP A 126 12.01 -12.22 7.67
C ASP A 126 12.29 -11.81 6.22
N PHE A 127 11.35 -12.07 5.30
CA PHE A 127 11.44 -11.63 3.92
C PHE A 127 11.50 -10.09 3.82
N ILE A 128 10.67 -9.37 4.57
CA ILE A 128 10.67 -7.89 4.62
C ILE A 128 12.02 -7.40 5.17
N ASN A 129 12.47 -7.91 6.31
CA ASN A 129 13.74 -7.55 6.93
C ASN A 129 14.91 -7.77 5.99
N LYS A 130 14.93 -8.89 5.29
CA LYS A 130 15.97 -9.21 4.31
C LYS A 130 16.01 -8.23 3.14
N ASN A 131 14.84 -7.78 2.66
CA ASN A 131 14.78 -6.78 1.59
C ASN A 131 15.18 -5.39 2.08
N ILE A 132 14.77 -4.98 3.30
CA ILE A 132 15.22 -3.71 3.89
C ILE A 132 16.74 -3.73 4.09
N ARG A 133 17.35 -4.82 4.60
CA ARG A 133 18.82 -4.96 4.72
C ARG A 133 19.52 -4.85 3.36
N LYS A 134 18.94 -5.39 2.29
CA LYS A 134 19.46 -5.13 0.94
C LYS A 134 19.42 -3.66 0.56
N GLY A 135 18.34 -2.96 0.90
CA GLY A 135 18.23 -1.52 0.71
C GLY A 135 19.27 -0.74 1.52
N ILE A 136 19.42 -1.07 2.80
CA ILE A 136 20.45 -0.49 3.69
C ILE A 136 21.86 -0.64 3.08
N LYS A 137 22.16 -1.76 2.47
CA LYS A 137 23.47 -1.99 1.81
C LYS A 137 23.74 -0.96 0.71
N ASN A 138 22.70 -0.54 -0.03
CA ASN A 138 22.80 0.38 -1.16
C ASN A 138 22.23 1.79 -0.83
N TYR A 139 22.11 2.12 0.44
CA TYR A 139 21.44 3.33 0.94
C TYR A 139 21.96 4.63 0.31
N TYR A 140 23.26 4.75 0.07
CA TYR A 140 23.85 5.94 -0.55
C TYR A 140 23.79 5.94 -2.07
N ASP A 141 23.55 4.78 -2.66
CA ASP A 141 23.44 4.62 -4.10
C ASP A 141 22.01 4.81 -4.61
N ASP A 142 21.00 4.62 -3.73
CA ASP A 142 19.59 4.74 -4.04
C ASP A 142 18.93 5.84 -3.20
N LEU A 143 18.76 7.01 -3.81
CA LEU A 143 18.17 8.18 -3.16
C LEU A 143 16.70 7.98 -2.77
N ASP A 144 15.95 7.19 -3.54
CA ASP A 144 14.55 6.92 -3.27
C ASP A 144 14.42 6.05 -2.02
N PHE A 145 15.20 4.96 -1.95
CA PHE A 145 15.26 4.13 -0.75
C PHE A 145 15.76 4.94 0.46
N LYS A 146 16.80 5.76 0.27
CA LYS A 146 17.31 6.64 1.31
C LYS A 146 16.23 7.54 1.89
N ASN A 147 15.52 8.27 1.05
CA ASN A 147 14.48 9.21 1.47
C ASN A 147 13.33 8.50 2.20
N ILE A 148 12.89 7.34 1.70
CA ILE A 148 11.85 6.53 2.35
C ILE A 148 12.35 6.00 3.70
N MET A 149 13.58 5.50 3.76
CA MET A 149 14.13 4.93 4.99
C MET A 149 14.33 6.00 6.06
N ASP A 150 14.86 7.18 5.69
CA ASP A 150 15.01 8.32 6.58
C ASP A 150 13.65 8.78 7.13
N PHE A 151 12.64 8.91 6.27
CA PHE A 151 11.29 9.24 6.68
C PHE A 151 10.70 8.22 7.66
N VAL A 152 10.84 6.92 7.37
CA VAL A 152 10.33 5.84 8.23
C VAL A 152 11.01 5.87 9.59
N GLN A 153 12.34 6.04 9.63
CA GLN A 153 13.10 6.07 10.87
C GLN A 153 12.73 7.27 11.75
N GLU A 154 12.56 8.44 11.16
CA GLU A 154 12.17 9.66 11.88
C GLU A 154 10.71 9.60 12.37
N GLU A 155 9.78 9.15 11.54
CA GLU A 155 8.34 9.15 11.88
C GLU A 155 7.98 8.05 12.88
N PHE A 156 8.50 6.83 12.68
CA PHE A 156 8.22 5.69 13.55
C PHE A 156 9.22 5.52 14.70
N LYS A 157 10.22 6.41 14.80
CA LYS A 157 11.22 6.41 15.90
C LYS A 157 11.93 5.07 16.03
N CYS A 158 12.49 4.59 14.93
CA CYS A 158 13.12 3.29 14.79
C CYS A 158 14.45 3.40 14.03
N CYS A 159 15.24 2.33 14.00
CA CYS A 159 16.50 2.29 13.26
C CYS A 159 16.77 0.89 12.69
N GLY A 160 17.14 0.82 11.41
CA GLY A 160 17.38 -0.44 10.72
C GLY A 160 16.10 -1.20 10.37
N ALA A 161 16.22 -2.44 9.95
CA ALA A 161 15.09 -3.32 9.68
C ALA A 161 14.56 -3.95 10.97
N GLU A 162 15.38 -4.79 11.60
CA GLU A 162 15.09 -5.53 12.82
C GLU A 162 15.75 -4.89 14.05
N ASP A 163 16.94 -4.30 13.84
CA ASP A 163 17.73 -3.64 14.88
C ASP A 163 18.66 -2.60 14.25
N PHE A 164 19.13 -1.62 15.07
CA PHE A 164 20.08 -0.61 14.62
C PHE A 164 21.39 -1.20 14.09
N THR A 165 21.77 -2.40 14.52
CA THR A 165 22.98 -3.10 14.06
C THR A 165 22.92 -3.53 12.60
N ASP A 166 21.74 -3.52 11.97
CA ASP A 166 21.57 -3.79 10.54
C ASP A 166 22.38 -2.84 9.66
N TRP A 167 22.69 -1.64 10.16
CA TRP A 167 23.53 -0.67 9.49
C TRP A 167 24.98 -1.14 9.29
N SER A 168 25.43 -2.11 10.07
CA SER A 168 26.73 -2.75 9.86
C SER A 168 26.88 -3.44 8.50
N THR A 169 25.77 -3.71 7.79
CA THR A 169 25.77 -4.28 6.44
C THR A 169 26.14 -3.27 5.36
N ASN A 170 25.99 -1.97 5.63
CA ASN A 170 26.39 -0.92 4.71
C ASN A 170 27.91 -0.70 4.75
N MET A 171 28.52 -0.50 3.58
CA MET A 171 29.98 -0.36 3.47
C MET A 171 30.55 0.87 4.17
N TYR A 172 29.78 1.95 4.30
CA TYR A 172 30.20 3.21 4.95
C TYR A 172 30.02 3.18 6.47
N HIS A 173 29.12 2.34 6.97
CA HIS A 173 28.76 2.21 8.38
C HIS A 173 29.44 1.02 9.07
N ASN A 174 30.09 0.15 8.32
CA ASN A 174 30.70 -1.08 8.85
C ASN A 174 31.89 -0.80 9.77
N CYS A 175 31.91 -1.44 10.95
CA CYS A 175 32.99 -1.33 11.93
C CYS A 175 34.23 -2.15 11.56
N LYS A 176 34.07 -3.26 10.84
CA LYS A 176 35.13 -4.23 10.53
C LYS A 176 35.82 -3.97 9.19
N GLY A 177 35.34 -3.01 8.42
CA GLY A 177 35.83 -2.71 7.09
C GLY A 177 36.84 -1.58 7.05
N ARG A 178 37.25 -1.23 5.82
CA ARG A 178 38.11 -0.06 5.53
C ARG A 178 37.35 1.27 5.62
N ALA A 179 36.16 1.31 6.23
CA ALA A 179 35.41 2.54 6.40
C ALA A 179 36.19 3.47 7.32
N THR A 180 36.88 4.41 6.72
CA THR A 180 37.55 5.51 7.39
C THR A 180 36.73 6.77 7.15
N GLY A 181 36.20 7.37 8.21
CA GLY A 181 35.42 8.60 8.07
C GLY A 181 34.37 8.78 9.16
N PRO A 182 33.62 9.86 9.10
CA PRO A 182 32.68 10.25 10.15
C PRO A 182 31.45 9.32 10.25
N LEU A 183 31.19 8.50 9.25
CA LEU A 183 30.07 7.55 9.24
C LEU A 183 30.46 6.17 9.76
N ALA A 184 31.76 5.88 9.86
CA ALA A 184 32.25 4.57 10.25
C ALA A 184 31.76 4.16 11.64
N CYS A 185 31.26 2.92 11.74
CA CYS A 185 30.71 2.39 13.00
C CYS A 185 29.51 3.15 13.55
N GLY A 186 28.82 3.91 12.73
CA GLY A 186 27.66 4.70 13.14
C GLY A 186 26.38 4.31 12.42
N VAL A 187 25.30 4.96 12.80
CA VAL A 187 24.00 4.89 12.10
C VAL A 187 23.71 6.25 11.45
N PRO A 188 22.82 6.34 10.47
CA PRO A 188 22.43 7.62 9.87
C PRO A 188 21.74 8.54 10.89
N TYR A 189 21.72 9.84 10.57
CA TYR A 189 21.11 10.87 11.42
C TYR A 189 19.60 10.65 11.66
N SER A 190 18.91 10.00 10.75
CA SER A 190 17.49 9.66 10.84
C SER A 190 17.17 8.67 11.98
N CYS A 191 18.18 7.93 12.46
CA CYS A 191 18.07 7.07 13.65
C CYS A 191 18.19 7.82 14.96
N CYS A 192 18.57 9.11 14.96
CA CYS A 192 18.89 9.84 16.18
C CYS A 192 17.65 10.36 16.90
N ILE A 193 17.70 10.31 18.22
CA ILE A 193 16.67 10.91 19.07
C ILE A 193 16.83 12.44 19.02
N ARG A 194 15.82 13.12 18.50
CA ARG A 194 15.81 14.59 18.40
C ARG A 194 14.39 15.13 18.56
N ASN A 195 14.29 16.39 18.98
CA ASN A 195 13.04 17.12 18.91
C ASN A 195 12.86 17.69 17.49
N LYS A 196 11.62 17.88 17.05
CA LYS A 196 11.30 18.40 15.70
C LYS A 196 11.85 19.81 15.44
N THR A 197 12.19 20.56 16.50
CA THR A 197 12.73 21.92 16.44
C THR A 197 14.26 21.99 16.43
N ASP A 198 14.94 20.88 16.70
CA ASP A 198 16.39 20.88 16.82
C ASP A 198 17.06 20.78 15.45
N VAL A 199 18.19 21.50 15.30
CA VAL A 199 19.01 21.38 14.10
C VAL A 199 19.57 19.96 14.01
N ALA A 200 19.44 19.34 12.83
CA ALA A 200 19.90 17.99 12.60
C ALA A 200 21.43 17.89 12.78
N ASN A 201 21.87 17.21 13.83
CA ASN A 201 23.26 16.83 13.98
C ASN A 201 23.53 15.56 13.18
N THR A 202 24.18 15.69 12.04
CA THR A 202 24.48 14.56 11.12
C THR A 202 25.48 13.56 11.71
N MET A 203 26.16 13.92 12.83
CA MET A 203 27.15 13.09 13.49
C MET A 203 26.63 12.40 14.76
N CYS A 204 25.34 12.55 15.08
CA CYS A 204 24.76 12.01 16.31
C CYS A 204 24.89 10.49 16.47
N GLY A 205 24.81 9.74 15.37
CA GLY A 205 24.96 8.28 15.35
C GLY A 205 26.40 7.76 15.28
N TYR A 206 27.40 8.64 15.39
CA TYR A 206 28.81 8.27 15.26
C TYR A 206 29.25 7.25 16.31
N LYS A 207 29.89 6.16 15.87
CA LYS A 207 30.41 5.07 16.72
C LYS A 207 29.36 4.35 17.60
N THR A 208 28.08 4.46 17.29
CA THR A 208 27.02 3.81 18.08
C THR A 208 26.99 2.30 17.89
N LEU A 209 27.43 1.78 16.74
CA LEU A 209 27.49 0.33 16.45
C LEU A 209 28.55 -0.43 17.25
N ASN A 210 29.52 0.26 17.85
CA ASN A 210 30.54 -0.35 18.71
C ASN A 210 30.18 -0.33 20.20
N GLN A 211 29.04 0.25 20.55
CA GLN A 211 28.63 0.41 21.93
C GLN A 211 27.52 -0.56 22.29
N ASP A 212 27.42 -0.86 23.59
CA ASP A 212 26.32 -1.67 24.11
C ASP A 212 24.98 -0.98 23.90
N ARG A 213 23.93 -1.77 23.64
CA ARG A 213 22.58 -1.30 23.39
C ARG A 213 22.08 -0.30 24.45
N PHE A 214 22.42 -0.52 25.71
CA PHE A 214 21.99 0.34 26.81
C PHE A 214 22.68 1.72 26.82
N SER A 215 23.92 1.81 26.36
CA SER A 215 24.66 3.07 26.32
C SER A 215 24.18 4.01 25.21
N VAL A 216 23.56 3.49 24.16
CA VAL A 216 23.10 4.28 23.00
C VAL A 216 21.61 4.61 23.04
N LEU A 217 20.85 4.09 24.03
CA LEU A 217 19.39 4.29 24.15
C LEU A 217 18.95 5.77 24.23
N TYR A 218 19.83 6.66 24.70
CA TYR A 218 19.53 8.09 24.82
C TYR A 218 20.02 8.91 23.61
N ILE A 219 20.71 8.27 22.67
CA ILE A 219 21.31 8.90 21.50
C ILE A 219 20.54 8.53 20.25
N ILE A 220 20.21 7.25 20.10
CA ILE A 220 19.56 6.68 18.91
C ILE A 220 18.35 5.80 19.27
N TYR A 221 17.47 5.63 18.31
CA TYR A 221 16.42 4.61 18.39
C TYR A 221 17.06 3.24 18.13
N VAL A 222 16.91 2.32 19.07
CA VAL A 222 17.54 0.98 19.00
C VAL A 222 16.60 -0.10 18.45
N GLY A 223 15.30 0.19 18.39
CA GLY A 223 14.29 -0.75 17.87
C GLY A 223 14.22 -0.76 16.35
N GLY A 224 13.94 -1.91 15.75
CA GLY A 224 13.80 -2.07 14.32
C GLY A 224 12.53 -1.42 13.76
N CYS A 225 12.60 -0.99 12.51
CA CYS A 225 11.49 -0.29 11.85
C CYS A 225 10.36 -1.24 11.46
N THR A 226 10.65 -2.50 11.19
CA THR A 226 9.60 -3.49 10.87
C THR A 226 8.63 -3.66 12.03
N ASP A 227 9.14 -3.81 13.27
CA ASP A 227 8.30 -3.93 14.45
C ASP A 227 7.60 -2.62 14.82
N ALA A 228 8.29 -1.48 14.68
CA ALA A 228 7.73 -0.17 14.97
C ALA A 228 6.52 0.13 14.06
N VAL A 229 6.65 -0.11 12.76
CA VAL A 229 5.57 0.06 11.77
C VAL A 229 4.43 -0.92 12.04
N LEU A 230 4.74 -2.20 12.33
CA LEU A 230 3.72 -3.20 12.66
C LEU A 230 2.93 -2.79 13.91
N ASN A 231 3.60 -2.35 14.97
CA ASN A 231 2.96 -1.89 16.20
C ASN A 231 2.11 -0.64 15.98
N TRP A 232 2.53 0.26 15.08
CA TRP A 232 1.74 1.42 14.69
C TRP A 232 0.44 0.99 14.00
N PHE A 233 0.49 0.04 13.06
CA PHE A 233 -0.71 -0.51 12.40
C PHE A 233 -1.64 -1.19 13.40
N LEU A 234 -1.10 -1.96 14.34
CA LEU A 234 -1.88 -2.61 15.40
C LEU A 234 -2.49 -1.58 16.37
N GLY A 235 -1.79 -0.51 16.67
CA GLY A 235 -2.31 0.59 17.50
C GLY A 235 -3.42 1.41 16.84
N HIS A 236 -3.42 1.46 15.49
CA HIS A 236 -4.40 2.21 14.69
C HIS A 236 -5.37 1.28 13.95
N TYR A 237 -5.69 0.12 14.52
CA TYR A 237 -6.53 -0.91 13.89
C TYR A 237 -7.88 -0.40 13.39
N ALA A 238 -8.50 0.57 14.06
CA ALA A 238 -9.77 1.14 13.65
C ALA A 238 -9.65 1.92 12.32
N VAL A 239 -8.56 2.68 12.14
CA VAL A 239 -8.27 3.38 10.88
C VAL A 239 -7.97 2.38 9.78
N MET A 240 -7.16 1.35 10.07
CA MET A 240 -6.86 0.29 9.12
C MET A 240 -8.10 -0.49 8.71
N ALA A 241 -8.96 -0.87 9.67
CA ALA A 241 -10.23 -1.52 9.40
C ALA A 241 -11.15 -0.62 8.54
N GLY A 242 -11.21 0.66 8.84
CA GLY A 242 -11.98 1.64 8.04
C GLY A 242 -11.48 1.76 6.60
N LEU A 243 -10.17 1.80 6.38
CA LEU A 243 -9.56 1.80 5.05
C LEU A 243 -9.84 0.50 4.29
N LEU A 244 -9.66 -0.66 4.94
CA LEU A 244 -9.97 -1.96 4.35
C LEU A 244 -11.45 -2.09 3.97
N LEU A 245 -12.36 -1.68 4.87
CA LEU A 245 -13.80 -1.65 4.57
C LEU A 245 -14.11 -0.70 3.42
N GLY A 246 -13.46 0.46 3.36
CA GLY A 246 -13.59 1.41 2.25
C GLY A 246 -13.16 0.84 0.89
N ILE A 247 -12.21 -0.09 0.87
CA ILE A 247 -11.76 -0.78 -0.34
C ILE A 247 -12.68 -1.97 -0.66
N ILE A 248 -13.03 -2.79 0.33
CA ILE A 248 -13.78 -4.03 0.15
C ILE A 248 -15.28 -3.77 -0.08
N ALA A 249 -15.88 -2.81 0.64
CA ALA A 249 -17.32 -2.55 0.54
C ALA A 249 -17.78 -2.20 -0.88
N PRO A 250 -17.10 -1.33 -1.65
CA PRO A 250 -17.47 -1.08 -3.04
C PRO A 250 -17.29 -2.28 -3.97
N GLN A 251 -16.43 -3.24 -3.64
CA GLN A 251 -16.27 -4.48 -4.39
C GLN A 251 -17.40 -5.47 -4.12
N CYS A 252 -17.92 -5.51 -2.89
CA CYS A 252 -19.02 -6.40 -2.50
C CYS A 252 -20.39 -5.93 -2.99
N PHE A 253 -20.65 -4.60 -2.93
CA PHE A 253 -21.96 -4.03 -3.25
C PHE A 253 -22.46 -4.33 -4.67
N PRO A 254 -21.64 -4.17 -5.73
CA PRO A 254 -22.06 -4.49 -7.11
C PRO A 254 -22.33 -5.98 -7.30
N ASN A 255 -21.52 -6.85 -6.69
CA ASN A 255 -21.70 -8.30 -6.79
C ASN A 255 -23.05 -8.76 -6.21
N LEU A 256 -23.44 -8.20 -5.05
CA LEU A 256 -24.72 -8.53 -4.40
C LEU A 256 -25.92 -8.00 -5.18
N SER A 257 -25.81 -6.80 -5.75
CA SER A 257 -26.87 -6.16 -6.52
C SER A 257 -27.06 -6.79 -7.89
N SER A 258 -25.99 -7.13 -8.57
CA SER A 258 -26.06 -7.80 -9.90
C SER A 258 -26.62 -9.20 -9.81
N HIS A 259 -26.33 -9.94 -8.75
CA HIS A 259 -26.92 -11.26 -8.52
C HIS A 259 -28.44 -11.19 -8.36
N ARG A 260 -28.95 -10.14 -7.69
CA ARG A 260 -30.42 -9.91 -7.58
C ARG A 260 -31.04 -9.55 -8.93
N THR A 261 -30.37 -8.71 -9.72
CA THR A 261 -30.90 -8.29 -11.03
C THR A 261 -30.91 -9.45 -12.04
N LEU A 262 -29.92 -10.33 -11.97
CA LEU A 262 -29.86 -11.55 -12.79
C LEU A 262 -30.97 -12.58 -12.40
N LEU A 263 -31.25 -12.74 -11.11
CA LEU A 263 -32.32 -13.61 -10.63
C LEU A 263 -33.70 -13.08 -11.04
N THR A 264 -33.91 -11.76 -11.00
CA THR A 264 -35.19 -11.18 -11.44
C THR A 264 -35.35 -11.18 -12.95
N SER A 265 -34.30 -11.17 -13.76
CA SER A 265 -34.41 -11.28 -15.22
C SER A 265 -34.69 -12.71 -15.68
N GLN A 266 -34.31 -13.73 -14.93
CA GLN A 266 -34.66 -15.14 -15.22
C GLN A 266 -36.10 -15.52 -14.83
N GLU A 267 -36.75 -14.73 -13.96
CA GLU A 267 -38.17 -14.90 -13.62
C GLU A 267 -39.14 -14.32 -14.67
N TYR A 268 -38.61 -13.55 -15.64
CA TYR A 268 -39.40 -12.90 -16.69
C TYR A 268 -39.24 -13.54 -18.09
N GLU A 269 -38.41 -14.59 -18.25
CA GLU A 269 -38.35 -15.44 -19.43
C GLU A 269 -39.14 -16.76 -19.19
#